data_c9915f83d2a526efdaa70fa1a85d151c
#
_entry.id   c9915f83d2a526efdaa70fa1a85d151c
#
_cell.length_a   1.000
_cell.length_b   1.000
_cell.length_c   1.000
_cell.angle_alpha   90.00
_cell.angle_beta   90.00
_cell.angle_gamma   90.00
#
_symmetry.space_group_name_H-M   'P 1'
#
loop_
_entity.id
_entity.type
_entity.pdbx_description
1 polymer ?
#
loop_
_entity_poly.entity_id
_entity_poly.type
_entity_poly.pdbx_seq_one_letter_code
_entity_poly.pdbx_strand_id
1 'polypeptide(L)'
;MVKTEKQVQVHTQAQPTKVGYYVVPVETITQVIYGQPISELPEYMLEELKKLYGEERAKHLDYALYRAKNPVTGEVMAHIPGRVAYAALKQAAGIAGKPLKVNAELLGIYFPLNAIVYKVFHVDKPDKPSLTSAEVIPPMAKGVMVWLGDPSEIPSEFKAVREIQIGRWKKTGNGRIQINWE
;
A
#
# COMPACT_ATOMS: atom_id res chain seq x y z
N MET A 1 -30.89 -20.65 5.02
CA MET A 1 -30.13 -19.53 4.43
C MET A 1 -28.67 -19.93 4.38
N VAL A 2 -28.20 -20.28 3.21
CA VAL A 2 -26.77 -20.55 3.01
C VAL A 2 -26.09 -19.21 2.86
N LYS A 3 -25.29 -18.79 3.85
CA LYS A 3 -24.37 -17.68 3.70
C LYS A 3 -23.33 -18.11 2.69
N THR A 4 -23.44 -17.62 1.48
CA THR A 4 -22.38 -17.75 0.50
C THR A 4 -21.21 -16.92 1.03
N GLU A 5 -20.23 -17.57 1.62
CA GLU A 5 -18.94 -16.95 1.85
C GLU A 5 -18.42 -16.53 0.48
N LYS A 6 -18.44 -15.22 0.23
CA LYS A 6 -17.70 -14.67 -0.89
C LYS A 6 -16.24 -14.91 -0.58
N GLN A 7 -15.72 -16.00 -1.11
CA GLN A 7 -14.29 -16.20 -1.16
C GLN A 7 -13.70 -14.95 -1.83
N VAL A 8 -12.87 -14.25 -1.11
CA VAL A 8 -12.03 -13.20 -1.69
C VAL A 8 -11.09 -13.93 -2.64
N GLN A 9 -11.50 -14.01 -3.89
CA GLN A 9 -10.61 -14.52 -4.92
C GLN A 9 -9.48 -13.52 -5.05
N VAL A 10 -8.30 -13.94 -4.64
CA VAL A 10 -7.07 -13.23 -5.00
C VAL A 10 -6.94 -13.38 -6.52
N HIS A 11 -7.39 -12.35 -7.22
CA HIS A 11 -7.30 -12.35 -8.67
C HIS A 11 -5.83 -12.39 -9.07
N THR A 12 -5.43 -13.43 -9.76
CA THR A 12 -4.08 -13.59 -10.30
C THR A 12 -3.85 -12.73 -11.54
N GLN A 13 -4.90 -12.15 -12.10
CA GLN A 13 -4.88 -11.30 -13.29
C GLN A 13 -5.70 -10.04 -13.07
N ALA A 14 -5.28 -8.94 -13.71
CA ALA A 14 -6.02 -7.71 -13.72
C ALA A 14 -7.36 -7.87 -14.48
N GLN A 15 -8.46 -7.46 -13.86
CA GLN A 15 -9.79 -7.58 -14.45
C GLN A 15 -10.63 -6.32 -14.19
N PRO A 16 -11.44 -5.88 -15.17
CA PRO A 16 -12.45 -4.85 -14.92
C PRO A 16 -13.59 -5.43 -14.07
N THR A 17 -14.12 -4.63 -13.16
CA THR A 17 -15.27 -4.99 -12.34
C THR A 17 -16.55 -4.33 -12.87
N LYS A 18 -17.73 -4.86 -12.48
CA LYS A 18 -19.03 -4.37 -12.96
C LYS A 18 -19.38 -2.92 -12.58
N VAL A 19 -18.62 -2.29 -11.66
CA VAL A 19 -18.86 -0.92 -11.17
C VAL A 19 -17.82 0.09 -11.64
N GLY A 20 -17.07 -0.21 -12.71
CA GLY A 20 -16.09 0.70 -13.27
C GLY A 20 -14.74 0.71 -12.54
N TYR A 21 -14.49 -0.24 -11.66
CA TYR A 21 -13.18 -0.44 -11.05
C TYR A 21 -12.33 -1.40 -11.88
N TYR A 22 -11.05 -1.09 -11.96
CA TYR A 22 -10.04 -1.98 -12.53
C TYR A 22 -9.04 -2.36 -11.45
N VAL A 23 -8.92 -3.66 -11.20
CA VAL A 23 -8.12 -4.21 -10.10
C VAL A 23 -6.90 -4.89 -10.67
N VAL A 24 -5.72 -4.47 -10.21
CA VAL A 24 -4.43 -5.00 -10.66
C VAL A 24 -3.74 -5.67 -9.48
N PRO A 25 -3.40 -6.97 -9.56
CA PRO A 25 -2.66 -7.64 -8.49
C PRO A 25 -1.26 -7.04 -8.32
N VAL A 26 -0.85 -6.90 -7.07
CA VAL A 26 0.51 -6.46 -6.71
C VAL A 26 1.07 -7.40 -5.65
N GLU A 27 2.40 -7.43 -5.57
CA GLU A 27 3.12 -8.22 -4.56
C GLU A 27 4.37 -7.46 -4.12
N THR A 28 4.61 -7.40 -2.82
CA THR A 28 5.84 -6.79 -2.32
C THR A 28 7.04 -7.68 -2.64
N ILE A 29 8.10 -7.08 -3.15
CA ILE A 29 9.41 -7.74 -3.34
C ILE A 29 10.25 -7.58 -2.08
N THR A 30 10.29 -6.36 -1.56
CA THR A 30 10.91 -6.02 -0.28
C THR A 30 9.87 -5.41 0.66
N GLN A 31 10.19 -5.35 1.94
CA GLN A 31 9.27 -4.75 2.91
C GLN A 31 8.97 -3.30 2.56
N VAL A 32 7.73 -2.88 2.79
CA VAL A 32 7.27 -1.51 2.58
C VAL A 32 7.02 -0.86 3.93
N ILE A 33 7.70 0.26 4.16
CA ILE A 33 7.58 1.07 5.36
C ILE A 33 6.98 2.40 4.93
N TYR A 34 5.66 2.49 5.01
CA TYR A 34 4.92 3.66 4.59
C TYR A 34 3.81 3.96 5.60
N GLY A 35 3.80 5.16 6.13
CA GLY A 35 2.77 5.53 7.08
C GLY A 35 3.00 6.90 7.68
N GLN A 36 2.10 7.27 8.57
CA GLN A 36 2.18 8.52 9.33
C GLN A 36 2.92 8.32 10.64
N PRO A 37 3.62 9.36 11.11
CA PRO A 37 4.03 9.43 12.50
C PRO A 37 2.82 9.26 13.43
N ILE A 38 3.01 8.53 14.51
CA ILE A 38 1.90 8.23 15.42
C ILE A 38 1.26 9.49 16.02
N SER A 39 2.05 10.54 16.18
CA SER A 39 1.57 11.83 16.66
C SER A 39 0.54 12.51 15.75
N GLU A 40 0.46 12.12 14.50
CA GLU A 40 -0.48 12.69 13.52
C GLU A 40 -1.72 11.82 13.31
N LEU A 41 -1.82 10.68 13.99
CA LEU A 41 -2.93 9.76 13.83
C LEU A 41 -4.19 10.23 14.56
N PRO A 42 -5.37 10.04 13.97
CA PRO A 42 -6.64 10.24 14.66
C PRO A 42 -6.77 9.33 15.89
N GLU A 43 -7.48 9.79 16.89
CA GLU A 43 -7.66 9.06 18.15
C GLU A 43 -8.24 7.65 17.96
N TYR A 44 -9.18 7.48 17.04
CA TYR A 44 -9.78 6.16 16.76
C TYR A 44 -8.74 5.15 16.24
N MET A 45 -7.76 5.60 15.45
CA MET A 45 -6.67 4.74 14.99
C MET A 45 -5.71 4.38 16.12
N LEU A 46 -5.44 5.32 17.02
CA LEU A 46 -4.62 5.06 18.20
C LEU A 46 -5.25 3.98 19.08
N GLU A 47 -6.58 4.02 19.27
CA GLU A 47 -7.31 3.01 20.02
C GLU A 47 -7.27 1.63 19.34
N GLU A 48 -7.38 1.59 18.02
CA GLU A 48 -7.22 0.33 17.26
C GLU A 48 -5.82 -0.28 17.41
N LEU A 49 -4.79 0.57 17.35
CA LEU A 49 -3.41 0.12 17.52
C LEU A 49 -3.14 -0.42 18.92
N LYS A 50 -3.73 0.21 19.94
CA LYS A 50 -3.66 -0.30 21.32
C LYS A 50 -4.31 -1.66 21.49
N LYS A 51 -5.43 -1.89 20.80
CA LYS A 51 -6.10 -3.20 20.79
C LYS A 51 -5.27 -4.27 20.07
N LEU A 52 -4.60 -3.91 18.99
CA LEU A 52 -3.80 -4.85 18.19
C LEU A 52 -2.49 -5.23 18.86
N TYR A 53 -1.76 -4.26 19.40
CA TYR A 53 -0.39 -4.45 19.86
C TYR A 53 -0.22 -4.33 21.38
N GLY A 54 -1.25 -3.92 22.09
CA GLY A 54 -1.16 -3.57 23.49
C GLY A 54 -0.70 -2.13 23.69
N GLU A 55 -0.97 -1.59 24.88
CA GLU A 55 -0.74 -0.18 25.19
C GLU A 55 0.72 0.23 25.09
N GLU A 56 1.63 -0.61 25.62
CA GLU A 56 3.07 -0.33 25.58
C GLU A 56 3.65 -0.31 24.17
N ARG A 57 3.33 -1.29 23.32
CA ARG A 57 3.81 -1.32 21.96
C ARG A 57 3.22 -0.20 21.10
N ALA A 58 1.94 0.10 21.27
CA ALA A 58 1.28 1.19 20.56
C ALA A 58 1.90 2.54 20.92
N LYS A 59 2.24 2.74 22.20
CA LYS A 59 2.89 3.95 22.68
C LYS A 59 4.26 4.20 22.06
N HIS A 60 5.01 3.15 21.75
CA HIS A 60 6.36 3.22 21.18
C HIS A 60 6.38 3.11 19.65
N LEU A 61 5.24 2.98 19.00
CA LEU A 61 5.14 2.91 17.57
C LEU A 61 5.41 4.27 16.93
N ASP A 62 6.43 4.35 16.09
CA ASP A 62 6.81 5.61 15.43
C ASP A 62 6.01 5.86 14.17
N TYR A 63 5.72 4.80 13.41
CA TYR A 63 4.98 4.90 12.15
C TYR A 63 3.91 3.82 12.05
N ALA A 64 2.71 4.23 11.65
CA ALA A 64 1.60 3.34 11.38
C ALA A 64 1.11 3.49 9.93
N LEU A 65 0.74 2.38 9.32
CA LEU A 65 0.16 2.38 7.98
C LEU A 65 -1.22 3.04 7.98
N TYR A 66 -1.52 3.75 6.90
CA TYR A 66 -2.87 4.23 6.65
C TYR A 66 -3.82 3.04 6.50
N ARG A 67 -5.06 3.26 6.91
CA ARG A 67 -6.16 2.31 6.72
C ARG A 67 -7.26 2.98 5.93
N ALA A 68 -7.81 2.24 4.97
CA ALA A 68 -8.96 2.69 4.19
C ALA A 68 -9.77 1.49 3.72
N LYS A 69 -11.03 1.72 3.40
CA LYS A 69 -11.86 0.71 2.77
C LYS A 69 -11.45 0.53 1.32
N ASN A 70 -11.19 -0.73 0.94
CA ASN A 70 -11.09 -1.09 -0.47
C ASN A 70 -12.47 -0.87 -1.11
N PRO A 71 -12.58 0.01 -2.12
CA PRO A 71 -13.90 0.35 -2.70
C PRO A 71 -14.56 -0.82 -3.43
N VAL A 72 -13.80 -1.83 -3.81
CA VAL A 72 -14.32 -3.02 -4.50
C VAL A 72 -14.95 -4.01 -3.53
N THR A 73 -14.31 -4.24 -2.38
CA THR A 73 -14.72 -5.27 -1.40
C THR A 73 -15.41 -4.68 -0.16
N GLY A 74 -15.22 -3.40 0.12
CA GLY A 74 -15.68 -2.76 1.35
C GLY A 74 -14.85 -3.12 2.61
N GLU A 75 -13.81 -3.92 2.46
CA GLU A 75 -12.93 -4.33 3.54
C GLU A 75 -11.95 -3.22 3.91
N VAL A 76 -11.74 -3.00 5.21
CA VAL A 76 -10.70 -2.09 5.70
C VAL A 76 -9.34 -2.77 5.55
N MET A 77 -8.45 -2.12 4.83
CA MET A 77 -7.12 -2.64 4.48
C MET A 77 -6.04 -1.59 4.76
N ALA A 78 -4.80 -2.03 4.82
CA ALA A 78 -3.67 -1.11 4.78
C ALA A 78 -3.65 -0.43 3.41
N HIS A 79 -3.49 0.88 3.41
CA HIS A 79 -3.71 1.71 2.24
C HIS A 79 -2.49 2.57 1.91
N ILE A 80 -2.03 2.44 0.67
CA ILE A 80 -1.11 3.40 0.07
C ILE A 80 -1.94 4.33 -0.81
N PRO A 81 -2.01 5.64 -0.50
CA PRO A 81 -2.86 6.57 -1.24
C PRO A 81 -2.55 6.61 -2.74
N GLY A 82 -3.60 6.85 -3.53
CA GLY A 82 -3.48 6.88 -4.99
C GLY A 82 -2.47 7.89 -5.50
N ARG A 83 -2.39 9.08 -4.88
CA ARG A 83 -1.40 10.11 -5.23
C ARG A 83 0.05 9.64 -5.07
N VAL A 84 0.32 8.80 -4.07
CA VAL A 84 1.66 8.26 -3.81
C VAL A 84 1.99 7.16 -4.82
N ALA A 85 1.06 6.25 -5.06
CA ALA A 85 1.22 5.20 -6.06
C ALA A 85 1.35 5.79 -7.48
N TYR A 86 0.57 6.82 -7.79
CA TYR A 86 0.64 7.54 -9.06
C TYR A 86 2.02 8.17 -9.29
N ALA A 87 2.54 8.87 -8.29
CA ALA A 87 3.88 9.45 -8.35
C ALA A 87 4.97 8.39 -8.54
N ALA A 88 4.84 7.26 -7.88
CA ALA A 88 5.78 6.13 -8.02
C ALA A 88 5.72 5.52 -9.44
N LEU A 89 4.53 5.40 -10.03
CA LEU A 89 4.35 4.96 -11.41
C LEU A 89 5.00 5.93 -12.40
N LYS A 90 4.78 7.22 -12.24
CA LYS A 90 5.41 8.25 -13.09
C LYS A 90 6.93 8.19 -13.01
N GLN A 91 7.48 8.03 -11.82
CA GLN A 91 8.92 7.90 -11.61
C GLN A 91 9.46 6.63 -12.27
N ALA A 92 8.83 5.50 -12.10
CA ALA A 92 9.23 4.24 -12.70
C ALA A 92 9.12 4.27 -14.24
N ALA A 93 8.15 4.98 -14.78
CA ALA A 93 7.97 5.18 -16.21
C ALA A 93 8.92 6.23 -16.82
N GLY A 94 9.73 6.91 -16.01
CA GLY A 94 10.65 7.95 -16.48
C GLY A 94 9.99 9.26 -16.91
N ILE A 95 8.77 9.52 -16.44
CA ILE A 95 7.98 10.71 -16.79
C ILE A 95 7.63 11.59 -15.57
N ALA A 96 8.41 11.46 -14.50
CA ALA A 96 8.25 12.31 -13.32
C ALA A 96 8.35 13.79 -13.69
N GLY A 97 7.44 14.61 -13.16
CA GLY A 97 7.39 16.05 -13.45
C GLY A 97 6.77 16.44 -14.81
N LYS A 98 6.47 15.49 -15.67
CA LYS A 98 5.77 15.75 -16.93
C LYS A 98 4.25 15.73 -16.73
N PRO A 99 3.51 16.71 -17.29
CA PRO A 99 2.06 16.64 -17.27
C PRO A 99 1.57 15.45 -18.09
N LEU A 100 0.67 14.66 -17.50
CA LEU A 100 0.06 13.52 -18.16
C LEU A 100 -1.45 13.56 -17.93
N LYS A 101 -2.21 13.55 -19.03
CA LYS A 101 -3.66 13.49 -18.94
C LYS A 101 -4.08 12.03 -18.80
N VAL A 102 -4.63 11.69 -17.64
CA VAL A 102 -5.17 10.35 -17.34
C VAL A 102 -6.63 10.50 -16.95
N ASN A 103 -7.51 9.83 -17.66
CA ASN A 103 -8.95 9.86 -17.36
C ASN A 103 -9.35 8.84 -16.29
N ALA A 104 -8.57 7.75 -16.14
CA ALA A 104 -8.75 6.82 -15.04
C ALA A 104 -8.11 7.39 -13.76
N GLU A 105 -8.75 7.15 -12.61
CA GLU A 105 -8.26 7.60 -11.31
C GLU A 105 -7.63 6.43 -10.54
N LEU A 106 -6.39 6.58 -10.12
CA LEU A 106 -5.75 5.63 -9.23
C LEU A 106 -6.19 5.90 -7.79
N LEU A 107 -6.97 4.98 -7.22
CA LEU A 107 -7.50 5.12 -5.86
C LEU A 107 -6.49 4.71 -4.80
N GLY A 108 -5.61 3.79 -5.09
CA GLY A 108 -4.54 3.37 -4.21
C GLY A 108 -4.15 1.90 -4.35
N ILE A 109 -3.24 1.50 -3.45
CA ILE A 109 -2.82 0.11 -3.29
C ILE A 109 -3.28 -0.35 -1.91
N TYR A 110 -3.84 -1.55 -1.84
CA TYR A 110 -4.44 -2.11 -0.63
C TYR A 110 -3.83 -3.46 -0.31
N PHE A 111 -3.45 -3.62 0.96
CA PHE A 111 -2.96 -4.90 1.49
C PHE A 111 -3.82 -5.34 2.66
N PRO A 112 -4.08 -6.66 2.84
CA PRO A 112 -4.85 -7.16 3.98
C PRO A 112 -4.20 -6.77 5.31
N LEU A 113 -5.00 -6.37 6.29
CA LEU A 113 -4.47 -6.00 7.62
C LEU A 113 -3.76 -7.17 8.31
N ASN A 114 -4.19 -8.40 8.06
CA ASN A 114 -3.55 -9.59 8.62
C ASN A 114 -2.15 -9.88 8.06
N ALA A 115 -1.76 -9.22 6.95
CA ALA A 115 -0.41 -9.31 6.41
C ALA A 115 0.57 -8.34 7.07
N ILE A 116 0.09 -7.34 7.82
CA ILE A 116 0.90 -6.30 8.43
C ILE A 116 1.62 -6.83 9.65
N VAL A 117 2.89 -6.48 9.80
CA VAL A 117 3.71 -6.85 10.95
C VAL A 117 4.23 -5.62 11.69
N TYR A 118 4.34 -5.74 13.01
CA TYR A 118 5.02 -4.78 13.85
C TYR A 118 6.50 -5.10 13.85
N LYS A 119 7.35 -4.13 13.51
CA LYS A 119 8.79 -4.34 13.41
C LYS A 119 9.58 -3.23 14.09
N VAL A 120 10.67 -3.62 14.75
CA VAL A 120 11.62 -2.69 15.38
C VAL A 120 12.88 -2.66 14.54
N PHE A 121 13.31 -1.46 14.18
CA PHE A 121 14.51 -1.21 13.40
C PHE A 121 15.58 -0.57 14.26
N HIS A 122 16.81 -1.00 14.09
CA HIS A 122 17.99 -0.31 14.60
C HIS A 122 18.41 0.74 13.58
N VAL A 123 18.43 2.00 14.00
CA VAL A 123 18.91 3.10 13.15
C VAL A 123 20.22 3.58 13.76
N ASP A 124 21.32 3.34 13.06
CA ASP A 124 22.63 3.85 13.43
C ASP A 124 22.70 5.34 13.06
N LYS A 125 22.63 6.18 14.07
CA LYS A 125 23.00 7.60 13.94
C LYS A 125 24.38 7.81 14.53
N PRO A 126 25.20 8.74 13.97
CA PRO A 126 26.57 8.96 14.43
C PRO A 126 26.69 9.23 15.93
N ASP A 127 25.68 9.82 16.55
CA ASP A 127 25.71 10.24 17.95
C ASP A 127 24.84 9.41 18.91
N LYS A 128 23.88 8.62 18.39
CA LYS A 128 23.01 7.76 19.22
C LYS A 128 22.41 6.64 18.39
N PRO A 129 22.63 5.37 18.74
CA PRO A 129 21.81 4.28 18.21
C PRO A 129 20.36 4.51 18.67
N SER A 130 19.42 4.62 17.75
CA SER A 130 18.00 4.74 18.04
C SER A 130 17.20 3.57 17.50
N LEU A 131 16.18 3.17 18.26
CA LEU A 131 15.20 2.19 17.81
C LEU A 131 14.04 2.93 17.18
N THR A 132 13.62 2.45 16.01
CA THR A 132 12.40 2.92 15.35
C THR A 132 11.47 1.73 15.19
N SER A 133 10.23 1.86 15.63
CA SER A 133 9.20 0.85 15.46
C SER A 133 8.16 1.30 14.44
N ALA A 134 7.73 0.38 13.61
CA ALA A 134 6.78 0.67 12.56
C ALA A 134 5.90 -0.53 12.23
N GLU A 135 4.69 -0.25 11.77
CA GLU A 135 3.93 -1.22 11.01
C GLU A 135 4.53 -1.35 9.61
N VAL A 136 4.70 -2.56 9.15
CA VAL A 136 5.40 -2.86 7.91
C VAL A 136 4.59 -3.84 7.07
N ILE A 137 4.55 -3.62 5.77
CA ILE A 137 4.10 -4.63 4.82
C ILE A 137 5.31 -5.52 4.51
N PRO A 138 5.30 -6.81 4.91
CA PRO A 138 6.46 -7.67 4.73
C PRO A 138 6.69 -8.03 3.26
N PRO A 139 7.86 -8.59 2.90
CA PRO A 139 8.08 -9.15 1.57
C PRO A 139 7.07 -10.24 1.24
N MET A 140 6.77 -10.42 -0.03
CA MET A 140 5.84 -11.44 -0.55
C MET A 140 4.40 -11.28 -0.10
N ALA A 141 4.03 -10.09 0.39
CA ALA A 141 2.63 -9.77 0.68
C ALA A 141 1.88 -9.47 -0.61
N LYS A 142 0.70 -10.07 -0.75
CA LYS A 142 -0.17 -9.87 -1.92
C LYS A 142 -1.21 -8.81 -1.62
N GLY A 143 -1.35 -7.88 -2.55
CA GLY A 143 -2.32 -6.81 -2.48
C GLY A 143 -2.92 -6.51 -3.83
N VAL A 144 -3.64 -5.41 -3.91
CA VAL A 144 -4.28 -4.95 -5.15
C VAL A 144 -4.07 -3.44 -5.33
N MET A 145 -3.85 -3.06 -6.58
CA MET A 145 -3.91 -1.67 -7.04
C MET A 145 -5.30 -1.44 -7.66
N VAL A 146 -6.01 -0.43 -7.23
CA VAL A 146 -7.37 -0.17 -7.67
C VAL A 146 -7.45 1.14 -8.44
N TRP A 147 -7.94 1.04 -9.67
CA TRP A 147 -8.26 2.17 -10.54
C TRP A 147 -9.77 2.33 -10.67
N LEU A 148 -10.23 3.57 -10.75
CA LEU A 148 -11.58 3.90 -11.16
C LEU A 148 -11.55 4.35 -12.62
N GLY A 149 -12.27 3.64 -13.49
CA GLY A 149 -12.33 3.92 -14.92
C GLY A 149 -12.01 2.69 -15.77
N ASP A 150 -11.99 2.89 -17.07
CA ASP A 150 -11.71 1.83 -18.04
C ASP A 150 -10.18 1.60 -18.14
N PRO A 151 -9.72 0.33 -18.21
CA PRO A 151 -8.30 0.01 -18.38
C PRO A 151 -7.67 0.66 -19.62
N SER A 152 -8.45 0.90 -20.68
CA SER A 152 -7.99 1.59 -21.88
C SER A 152 -7.61 3.04 -21.67
N GLU A 153 -8.11 3.66 -20.59
CA GLU A 153 -7.80 5.05 -20.21
C GLU A 153 -6.49 5.18 -19.42
N ILE A 154 -5.90 4.06 -19.03
CA ILE A 154 -4.59 4.03 -18.35
C ILE A 154 -3.50 4.10 -19.43
N PRO A 155 -2.56 5.06 -19.31
CA PRO A 155 -1.48 5.20 -20.30
C PRO A 155 -0.65 3.93 -20.46
N SER A 156 -0.23 3.65 -21.69
CA SER A 156 0.63 2.50 -21.99
C SER A 156 1.98 2.57 -21.26
N GLU A 157 2.48 3.78 -20.99
CA GLU A 157 3.70 4.01 -20.21
C GLU A 157 3.59 3.43 -18.81
N PHE A 158 2.41 3.53 -18.19
CA PHE A 158 2.17 2.94 -16.87
C PHE A 158 2.06 1.42 -16.94
N LYS A 159 1.38 0.89 -17.95
CA LYS A 159 1.22 -0.56 -18.14
C LYS A 159 2.53 -1.28 -18.47
N ALA A 160 3.55 -0.55 -18.90
CA ALA A 160 4.90 -1.08 -19.09
C ALA A 160 5.71 -1.17 -17.78
N VAL A 161 5.26 -0.51 -16.72
CA VAL A 161 5.91 -0.54 -15.41
C VAL A 161 5.62 -1.87 -14.72
N ARG A 162 6.66 -2.60 -14.35
CA ARG A 162 6.55 -3.89 -13.64
C ARG A 162 6.85 -3.78 -12.16
N GLU A 163 7.55 -2.73 -11.74
CA GLU A 163 7.96 -2.52 -10.37
C GLU A 163 7.92 -1.04 -10.04
N ILE A 164 7.42 -0.72 -8.85
CA ILE A 164 7.49 0.62 -8.26
C ILE A 164 8.19 0.56 -6.92
N GLN A 165 8.62 1.70 -6.43
CA GLN A 165 9.24 1.81 -5.11
C GLN A 165 8.57 2.92 -4.30
N ILE A 166 8.11 2.56 -3.11
CA ILE A 166 7.33 3.44 -2.22
C ILE A 166 7.85 3.34 -0.79
N GLY A 167 7.81 4.45 -0.10
CA GLY A 167 8.04 4.50 1.35
C GLY A 167 9.43 4.93 1.77
N ARG A 168 9.78 4.56 3.00
CA ARG A 168 11.02 4.97 3.64
C ARG A 168 12.18 4.04 3.28
N TRP A 169 13.38 4.59 3.39
CA TRP A 169 14.64 3.86 3.19
C TRP A 169 14.75 3.13 1.84
N LYS A 170 14.28 3.79 0.80
CA LYS A 170 14.36 3.28 -0.58
C LYS A 170 15.79 3.03 -1.03
N LYS A 171 16.75 3.82 -0.59
CA LYS A 171 18.16 3.67 -0.94
C LYS A 171 18.77 2.35 -0.45
N THR A 172 18.19 1.74 0.59
CA THR A 172 18.60 0.44 1.10
C THR A 172 17.75 -0.71 0.57
N GLY A 173 16.97 -0.48 -0.47
CA GLY A 173 16.19 -1.48 -1.19
C GLY A 173 14.77 -1.70 -0.67
N ASN A 174 14.32 -0.95 0.32
CA ASN A 174 12.96 -1.08 0.84
C ASN A 174 11.91 -0.49 -0.12
N GLY A 175 10.68 -0.95 -0.02
CA GLY A 175 9.53 -0.39 -0.68
C GLY A 175 9.28 -0.88 -2.10
N ARG A 176 9.91 -1.96 -2.54
CA ARG A 176 9.75 -2.49 -3.90
C ARG A 176 8.48 -3.33 -4.01
N ILE A 177 7.63 -2.97 -4.95
CA ILE A 177 6.35 -3.61 -5.23
C ILE A 177 6.29 -3.99 -6.71
N GLN A 178 5.99 -5.26 -6.97
CA GLN A 178 5.76 -5.79 -8.32
C GLN A 178 4.31 -5.58 -8.72
N ILE A 179 4.07 -5.20 -9.96
CA ILE A 179 2.74 -4.96 -10.53
C ILE A 179 2.48 -5.97 -11.64
N ASN A 180 1.37 -6.66 -11.55
CA ASN A 180 0.92 -7.66 -12.54
C ASN A 180 -0.29 -7.10 -13.31
N TRP A 181 -0.03 -6.37 -14.39
CA TRP A 181 -1.07 -5.77 -15.22
C TRP A 181 -1.92 -6.78 -16.01
N GLU A 182 -1.42 -7.98 -16.18
CA GLU A 182 -2.08 -9.04 -16.95
C GLU A 182 -2.59 -10.19 -16.07
#